data_7ddf4aface1fba11533f1f649aeb4c1a
#
_entry.id   7ddf4aface1fba11533f1f649aeb4c1a
#
_cell.length_a   1.000
_cell.length_b   1.000
_cell.length_c   1.000
_cell.angle_alpha   90.00
_cell.angle_beta   90.00
_cell.angle_gamma   90.00
#
_symmetry.space_group_name_H-M   'P 1'
#
loop_
_entity.id
_entity.type
_entity.pdbx_description
1 polymer ?
#
loop_
_entity_poly.entity_id
_entity_poly.type
_entity_poly.pdbx_seq_one_letter_code
_entity_poly.pdbx_strand_id
1 'polypeptide(L)'
;GTDAPYANLGKVSSHGYELELRLNHTFNNGIRAWLNTSMTHAVNKVKFRDDAPLKPDYQKGAGHAINQVYSYIDHGNLATWDDVIGSPVWTTGNDAKLPGDYNIVDFNGDGVIDADDRAPYQYSTMPQNTYNASIGAEWKGFSIFAQFYGVNNVTREVNFPTFRSTAHVAYAEGDYWTPDGSATLPAPRWGTTIDQAASGTRYWYDGSYLRLKNVELSYTFQKSNWLKKMGIKNCRIYLNGDNLYMWTKMPDDRESNTGYSSSDGAYPTMRRFNLGIDITL
;
A
#
# COMPACT_ATOMS: atom_id res chain seq x y z
N GLY A 1 -29.03 -29.43 -6.88
CA GLY A 1 -29.55 -28.06 -6.79
C GLY A 1 -29.10 -27.27 -8.00
N THR A 2 -29.89 -26.37 -8.47
CA THR A 2 -29.54 -25.43 -9.55
C THR A 2 -28.81 -24.22 -8.92
N ASP A 3 -27.78 -23.71 -9.59
CA ASP A 3 -27.13 -22.49 -9.20
C ASP A 3 -28.11 -21.31 -9.22
N ALA A 4 -27.95 -20.39 -8.28
CA ALA A 4 -28.78 -19.19 -8.22
C ALA A 4 -28.57 -18.35 -9.50
N PRO A 5 -29.63 -17.84 -10.13
CA PRO A 5 -29.50 -17.03 -11.35
C PRO A 5 -28.83 -15.68 -10.99
N TYR A 6 -28.04 -15.16 -11.93
CA TYR A 6 -27.51 -13.81 -11.82
C TYR A 6 -28.65 -12.79 -11.88
N ALA A 7 -28.70 -11.88 -10.91
CA ALA A 7 -29.66 -10.79 -10.86
C ALA A 7 -28.96 -9.46 -10.56
N ASN A 8 -29.54 -8.36 -11.02
CA ASN A 8 -28.99 -7.02 -10.81
C ASN A 8 -29.50 -6.45 -9.48
N LEU A 9 -28.88 -6.85 -8.37
CA LEU A 9 -29.30 -6.57 -7.00
C LEU A 9 -28.35 -5.63 -6.27
N GLY A 10 -27.73 -4.69 -6.98
CA GLY A 10 -26.80 -3.74 -6.38
C GLY A 10 -26.98 -2.30 -6.86
N LYS A 11 -26.78 -1.33 -5.98
CA LYS A 11 -26.72 0.09 -6.32
C LYS A 11 -25.54 0.75 -5.64
N VAL A 12 -24.68 1.39 -6.42
CA VAL A 12 -23.51 2.12 -5.96
C VAL A 12 -23.59 3.55 -6.44
N SER A 13 -23.19 4.49 -5.60
CA SER A 13 -22.90 5.87 -6.02
C SER A 13 -21.38 6.10 -5.98
N SER A 14 -20.88 6.80 -6.97
CA SER A 14 -19.51 7.30 -7.00
C SER A 14 -19.52 8.78 -7.34
N HIS A 15 -18.63 9.55 -6.71
CA HIS A 15 -18.41 10.95 -7.02
C HIS A 15 -16.96 11.32 -6.73
N GLY A 16 -16.51 12.39 -7.36
CA GLY A 16 -15.15 12.85 -7.22
C GLY A 16 -14.88 14.11 -7.99
N TYR A 17 -13.61 14.52 -8.00
CA TYR A 17 -13.12 15.63 -8.80
C TYR A 17 -11.69 15.38 -9.24
N GLU A 18 -11.31 16.02 -10.31
CA GLU A 18 -9.96 16.03 -10.84
C GLU A 18 -9.45 17.45 -10.96
N LEU A 19 -8.21 17.66 -10.54
CA LEU A 19 -7.54 18.96 -10.65
C LEU A 19 -6.26 18.78 -11.41
N GLU A 20 -5.99 19.67 -12.34
CA GLU A 20 -4.73 19.73 -13.06
C GLU A 20 -4.19 21.17 -13.06
N LEU A 21 -2.90 21.29 -12.75
CA LEU A 21 -2.18 22.56 -12.80
C LEU A 21 -0.91 22.41 -13.63
N ARG A 22 -0.76 23.29 -14.62
CA ARG A 22 0.44 23.37 -15.46
C ARG A 22 1.00 24.77 -15.39
N LEU A 23 2.22 24.88 -14.91
CA LEU A 23 2.96 26.14 -14.84
C LEU A 23 4.21 26.02 -15.69
N ASN A 24 4.52 27.08 -16.41
CA ASN A 24 5.74 27.21 -17.18
C ASN A 24 6.19 28.66 -17.11
N HIS A 25 7.45 28.89 -16.78
CA HIS A 25 8.01 30.23 -16.67
C HIS A 25 9.44 30.25 -17.18
N THR A 26 9.78 31.31 -17.95
CA THR A 26 11.14 31.58 -18.35
C THR A 26 11.60 32.85 -17.65
N PHE A 27 12.60 32.74 -16.81
CA PHE A 27 13.18 33.82 -16.05
C PHE A 27 14.10 34.68 -16.90
N ASN A 28 14.35 35.93 -16.49
CA ASN A 28 15.22 36.86 -17.22
C ASN A 28 16.67 36.38 -17.38
N ASN A 29 17.14 35.51 -16.52
CA ASN A 29 18.46 34.86 -16.57
C ASN A 29 18.53 33.67 -17.55
N GLY A 30 17.40 33.37 -18.25
CA GLY A 30 17.30 32.30 -19.23
C GLY A 30 17.01 30.93 -18.65
N ILE A 31 16.74 30.80 -17.34
CA ILE A 31 16.23 29.56 -16.73
C ILE A 31 14.77 29.41 -17.18
N ARG A 32 14.44 28.24 -17.73
CA ARG A 32 13.07 27.81 -17.98
C ARG A 32 12.71 26.74 -16.94
N ALA A 33 11.65 26.97 -16.17
CA ALA A 33 11.17 26.03 -15.18
C ALA A 33 9.70 25.67 -15.47
N TRP A 34 9.31 24.45 -15.12
CA TRP A 34 7.93 23.99 -15.25
C TRP A 34 7.52 23.12 -14.09
N LEU A 35 6.22 23.12 -13.81
CA LEU A 35 5.54 22.23 -12.87
C LEU A 35 4.25 21.76 -13.55
N ASN A 36 4.08 20.44 -13.61
CA ASN A 36 2.80 19.84 -13.96
C ASN A 36 2.36 18.98 -12.77
N THR A 37 1.18 19.21 -12.27
CA THR A 37 0.63 18.42 -11.16
C THR A 37 -0.82 18.10 -11.42
N SER A 38 -1.25 16.91 -11.02
CA SER A 38 -2.63 16.48 -11.05
C SER A 38 -3.00 15.78 -9.76
N MET A 39 -4.26 15.92 -9.38
CA MET A 39 -4.88 15.23 -8.26
C MET A 39 -6.24 14.72 -8.71
N THR A 40 -6.51 13.44 -8.41
CA THR A 40 -7.82 12.83 -8.56
C THR A 40 -8.33 12.45 -7.19
N HIS A 41 -9.56 12.84 -6.88
CA HIS A 41 -10.31 12.39 -5.72
C HIS A 41 -11.54 11.63 -6.19
N ALA A 42 -11.70 10.38 -5.74
CA ALA A 42 -12.86 9.55 -6.06
C ALA A 42 -13.29 8.74 -4.85
N VAL A 43 -14.54 8.84 -4.49
CA VAL A 43 -15.16 8.05 -3.42
C VAL A 43 -16.38 7.33 -3.95
N ASN A 44 -16.62 6.14 -3.43
CA ASN A 44 -17.81 5.36 -3.75
C ASN A 44 -18.51 4.90 -2.48
N LYS A 45 -19.81 4.63 -2.60
CA LYS A 45 -20.61 4.07 -1.51
C LYS A 45 -21.65 3.13 -2.07
N VAL A 46 -21.69 1.93 -1.54
CA VAL A 46 -22.77 0.97 -1.80
C VAL A 46 -24.04 1.50 -1.16
N LYS A 47 -25.03 1.83 -1.98
CA LYS A 47 -26.33 2.33 -1.50
C LYS A 47 -27.30 1.20 -1.17
N PHE A 48 -27.21 0.14 -1.94
CA PHE A 48 -28.01 -1.06 -1.79
C PHE A 48 -27.20 -2.28 -2.24
N ARG A 49 -27.30 -3.34 -1.49
CA ARG A 49 -26.84 -4.68 -1.81
C ARG A 49 -27.82 -5.68 -1.18
N ASP A 50 -28.03 -6.80 -1.81
CA ASP A 50 -28.83 -7.89 -1.25
C ASP A 50 -27.94 -8.65 -0.23
N ASP A 51 -27.75 -8.04 0.92
CA ASP A 51 -27.01 -8.66 2.03
C ASP A 51 -27.91 -9.65 2.77
N ALA A 52 -27.36 -10.74 3.29
CA ALA A 52 -28.10 -11.73 4.04
C ALA A 52 -28.85 -11.10 5.24
N PRO A 53 -30.13 -11.44 5.49
CA PRO A 53 -30.95 -10.78 6.51
C PRO A 53 -30.37 -10.86 7.93
N LEU A 54 -29.68 -11.94 8.27
CA LEU A 54 -29.09 -12.18 9.58
C LEU A 54 -27.66 -11.64 9.71
N LYS A 55 -27.10 -11.06 8.65
CA LYS A 55 -25.78 -10.48 8.71
C LYS A 55 -25.75 -9.25 9.63
N PRO A 56 -24.77 -9.13 10.54
CA PRO A 56 -24.63 -7.95 11.40
C PRO A 56 -24.61 -6.65 10.59
N ASP A 57 -25.25 -5.59 11.08
CA ASP A 57 -25.40 -4.34 10.36
C ASP A 57 -24.07 -3.71 9.97
N TYR A 58 -23.06 -3.82 10.81
CA TYR A 58 -21.70 -3.32 10.54
C TYR A 58 -20.96 -4.11 9.43
N GLN A 59 -21.40 -5.32 9.12
CA GLN A 59 -20.83 -6.14 8.07
C GLN A 59 -21.60 -6.06 6.73
N LYS A 60 -22.78 -5.47 6.71
CA LYS A 60 -23.53 -5.27 5.47
C LYS A 60 -22.74 -4.44 4.48
N GLY A 61 -22.80 -4.80 3.21
CA GLY A 61 -22.11 -4.05 2.16
C GLY A 61 -22.71 -2.65 1.95
N ALA A 62 -24.03 -2.50 2.19
CA ALA A 62 -24.70 -1.21 2.12
C ALA A 62 -24.15 -0.24 3.18
N GLY A 63 -23.88 0.98 2.78
CA GLY A 63 -23.32 2.02 3.66
C GLY A 63 -21.79 2.14 3.57
N HIS A 64 -21.07 1.15 3.08
CA HIS A 64 -19.62 1.10 2.97
C HIS A 64 -19.14 1.32 1.53
N ALA A 65 -17.84 1.51 1.37
CA ALA A 65 -17.20 1.57 0.06
C ALA A 65 -17.11 0.16 -0.57
N ILE A 66 -17.03 0.10 -1.90
CA ILE A 66 -16.60 -1.13 -2.57
C ILE A 66 -15.19 -1.46 -2.07
N ASN A 67 -14.91 -2.74 -1.80
CA ASN A 67 -13.65 -3.22 -1.24
C ASN A 67 -13.32 -2.62 0.14
N GLN A 68 -14.35 -2.28 0.93
CA GLN A 68 -14.17 -1.97 2.34
C GLN A 68 -13.40 -3.09 3.03
N VAL A 69 -12.39 -2.74 3.80
CA VAL A 69 -11.65 -3.72 4.61
C VAL A 69 -12.50 -4.10 5.82
N TYR A 70 -12.60 -5.40 6.05
CA TYR A 70 -13.18 -5.99 7.26
C TYR A 70 -12.13 -6.87 7.91
N SER A 71 -11.84 -6.64 9.16
CA SER A 71 -10.77 -7.32 9.89
C SER A 71 -11.15 -7.57 11.34
N TYR A 72 -10.49 -8.55 11.96
CA TYR A 72 -10.53 -8.72 13.40
C TYR A 72 -9.79 -7.56 14.06
N ILE A 73 -10.42 -6.94 15.05
CA ILE A 73 -9.78 -5.87 15.82
C ILE A 73 -8.77 -6.49 16.77
N ASP A 74 -7.51 -6.20 16.54
CA ASP A 74 -6.38 -6.69 17.32
C ASP A 74 -6.11 -5.76 18.51
N HIS A 75 -6.01 -6.32 19.70
CA HIS A 75 -5.74 -5.60 20.96
C HIS A 75 -4.40 -6.01 21.58
N GLY A 76 -3.48 -6.53 20.78
CA GLY A 76 -2.17 -6.97 21.24
C GLY A 76 -2.06 -8.49 21.38
N ASN A 77 -1.27 -8.93 22.35
CA ASN A 77 -1.04 -10.34 22.60
C ASN A 77 -1.62 -10.75 23.97
N LEU A 78 -2.10 -11.98 24.08
CA LEU A 78 -2.42 -12.62 25.35
C LEU A 78 -1.11 -12.82 26.12
N ALA A 79 -0.90 -12.09 27.22
CA ALA A 79 0.40 -12.06 27.90
C ALA A 79 0.59 -13.22 28.88
N THR A 80 -0.51 -13.69 29.49
CA THR A 80 -0.51 -14.67 30.57
C THR A 80 -1.48 -15.83 30.30
N TRP A 81 -1.38 -16.88 31.08
CA TRP A 81 -2.38 -17.95 31.06
C TRP A 81 -3.76 -17.47 31.52
N ASP A 82 -3.81 -16.50 32.43
CA ASP A 82 -5.07 -15.91 32.86
C ASP A 82 -5.75 -15.16 31.71
N ASP A 83 -4.97 -14.45 30.87
CA ASP A 83 -5.48 -13.83 29.65
C ASP A 83 -6.00 -14.88 28.66
N VAL A 84 -5.28 -16.01 28.50
CA VAL A 84 -5.70 -17.10 27.61
C VAL A 84 -7.02 -17.70 28.06
N ILE A 85 -7.15 -17.99 29.37
CA ILE A 85 -8.35 -18.58 29.96
C ILE A 85 -9.53 -17.61 29.93
N GLY A 86 -9.26 -16.31 30.18
CA GLY A 86 -10.28 -15.25 30.17
C GLY A 86 -10.67 -14.75 28.78
N SER A 87 -9.93 -15.13 27.71
CA SER A 87 -10.21 -14.68 26.36
C SER A 87 -11.44 -15.37 25.74
N PRO A 88 -12.16 -14.73 24.81
CA PRO A 88 -13.26 -15.34 24.07
C PRO A 88 -12.84 -16.65 23.40
N VAL A 89 -13.77 -17.56 23.21
CA VAL A 89 -13.52 -18.85 22.57
C VAL A 89 -13.32 -18.67 21.07
N TRP A 90 -12.27 -19.22 20.52
CA TRP A 90 -12.08 -19.23 19.05
C TRP A 90 -12.79 -20.44 18.44
N THR A 91 -13.53 -20.24 17.35
CA THR A 91 -14.19 -21.35 16.63
C THR A 91 -13.20 -22.35 16.05
N THR A 92 -11.96 -21.93 15.81
CA THR A 92 -10.89 -22.80 15.30
C THR A 92 -9.61 -22.60 16.10
N GLY A 93 -9.03 -23.68 16.63
CA GLY A 93 -7.75 -23.65 17.32
C GLY A 93 -7.81 -23.10 18.75
N ASN A 94 -8.97 -23.07 19.37
CA ASN A 94 -9.11 -22.58 20.76
C ASN A 94 -8.28 -23.38 21.78
N ASP A 95 -8.16 -24.67 21.57
CA ASP A 95 -7.35 -25.59 22.36
C ASP A 95 -5.83 -25.40 22.16
N ALA A 96 -5.44 -24.71 21.10
CA ALA A 96 -4.05 -24.41 20.79
C ALA A 96 -3.60 -23.02 21.27
N LYS A 97 -4.46 -22.22 21.90
CA LYS A 97 -4.09 -20.89 22.41
C LYS A 97 -3.03 -20.98 23.51
N LEU A 98 -2.07 -20.11 23.44
CA LEU A 98 -0.99 -19.97 24.41
C LEU A 98 -0.70 -18.47 24.69
N PRO A 99 -0.03 -18.15 25.80
CA PRO A 99 0.54 -16.83 25.96
C PRO A 99 1.42 -16.42 24.76
N GLY A 100 1.28 -15.21 24.32
CA GLY A 100 1.92 -14.69 23.10
C GLY A 100 1.07 -14.76 21.84
N ASP A 101 -0.13 -15.33 21.91
CA ASP A 101 -1.08 -15.31 20.80
C ASP A 101 -1.83 -14.00 20.70
N TYR A 102 -2.57 -13.84 19.60
CA TYR A 102 -3.38 -12.66 19.34
C TYR A 102 -4.49 -12.48 20.38
N ASN A 103 -4.63 -11.27 20.89
CA ASN A 103 -5.78 -10.84 21.66
C ASN A 103 -6.76 -10.14 20.72
N ILE A 104 -7.78 -10.85 20.27
CA ILE A 104 -8.79 -10.36 19.35
C ILE A 104 -10.03 -9.93 20.14
N VAL A 105 -10.58 -8.78 19.76
CA VAL A 105 -11.81 -8.25 20.33
C VAL A 105 -13.01 -9.06 19.84
N ASP A 106 -13.79 -9.59 20.77
CA ASP A 106 -15.14 -10.08 20.51
C ASP A 106 -16.03 -8.86 20.20
N PHE A 107 -16.24 -8.63 18.92
CA PHE A 107 -16.85 -7.37 18.44
C PHE A 107 -18.36 -7.37 18.62
N ASN A 108 -19.00 -8.54 18.52
CA ASN A 108 -20.44 -8.69 18.73
C ASN A 108 -20.82 -8.99 20.20
N GLY A 109 -19.84 -9.39 21.04
CA GLY A 109 -20.03 -9.63 22.46
C GLY A 109 -20.69 -10.97 22.78
N ASP A 110 -20.59 -11.98 21.92
CA ASP A 110 -21.23 -13.28 22.12
C ASP A 110 -20.32 -14.31 22.82
N GLY A 111 -19.06 -13.95 23.09
CA GLY A 111 -18.08 -14.81 23.76
C GLY A 111 -17.31 -15.72 22.81
N VAL A 112 -17.52 -15.61 21.51
CA VAL A 112 -16.89 -16.45 20.48
C VAL A 112 -16.23 -15.60 19.42
N ILE A 113 -14.99 -15.87 19.07
CA ILE A 113 -14.33 -15.23 17.93
C ILE A 113 -14.61 -16.02 16.65
N ASP A 114 -15.37 -15.43 15.76
CA ASP A 114 -15.71 -16.00 14.46
C ASP A 114 -15.80 -14.94 13.34
N ALA A 115 -16.43 -15.28 12.22
CA ALA A 115 -16.53 -14.37 11.08
C ALA A 115 -17.35 -13.10 11.39
N ASP A 116 -18.23 -13.15 12.39
CA ASP A 116 -19.07 -12.02 12.78
C ASP A 116 -18.31 -10.96 13.59
N ASP A 117 -17.10 -11.26 14.10
CA ASP A 117 -16.21 -10.28 14.75
C ASP A 117 -15.39 -9.43 13.79
N ARG A 118 -15.51 -9.65 12.49
CA ARG A 118 -14.82 -8.82 11.50
C ARG A 118 -15.54 -7.50 11.30
N ALA A 119 -14.98 -6.45 11.88
CA ALA A 119 -15.50 -5.08 11.79
C ALA A 119 -14.93 -4.31 10.59
N PRO A 120 -15.64 -3.29 10.06
CA PRO A 120 -15.08 -2.40 9.05
C PRO A 120 -13.90 -1.62 9.63
N TYR A 121 -12.80 -1.57 8.88
CA TYR A 121 -11.55 -0.97 9.34
C TYR A 121 -10.99 -0.02 8.30
N GLN A 122 -10.64 1.20 8.72
CA GLN A 122 -10.02 2.25 7.90
C GLN A 122 -10.67 2.44 6.52
N TYR A 123 -9.86 2.66 5.50
CA TYR A 123 -10.30 2.88 4.12
C TYR A 123 -10.40 1.56 3.34
N SER A 124 -11.00 1.63 2.18
CA SER A 124 -10.95 0.52 1.21
C SER A 124 -9.53 0.28 0.71
N THR A 125 -9.30 -0.87 0.09
CA THR A 125 -8.02 -1.18 -0.58
C THR A 125 -7.78 -0.37 -1.87
N MET A 126 -8.78 0.43 -2.29
CA MET A 126 -8.67 1.35 -3.42
C MET A 126 -8.42 2.77 -2.90
N PRO A 127 -7.38 3.48 -3.35
CA PRO A 127 -7.11 4.83 -2.88
C PRO A 127 -8.21 5.80 -3.30
N GLN A 128 -8.61 6.69 -2.38
CA GLN A 128 -9.54 7.77 -2.70
C GLN A 128 -8.84 8.94 -3.38
N ASN A 129 -7.58 9.16 -3.07
CA ASN A 129 -6.80 10.23 -3.68
C ASN A 129 -5.55 9.70 -4.37
N THR A 130 -5.31 10.22 -5.57
CA THR A 130 -4.11 9.93 -6.36
C THR A 130 -3.45 11.25 -6.75
N TYR A 131 -2.15 11.33 -6.60
CA TYR A 131 -1.35 12.53 -6.87
C TYR A 131 -0.26 12.21 -7.88
N ASN A 132 -0.06 13.13 -8.80
CA ASN A 132 1.08 13.10 -9.72
C ASN A 132 1.66 14.51 -9.81
N ALA A 133 2.98 14.63 -9.74
CA ALA A 133 3.66 15.89 -9.93
C ALA A 133 4.96 15.67 -10.70
N SER A 134 5.21 16.50 -11.69
CA SER A 134 6.49 16.58 -12.37
C SER A 134 7.00 18.02 -12.36
N ILE A 135 8.25 18.17 -11.97
CA ILE A 135 8.95 19.45 -11.91
C ILE A 135 10.25 19.34 -12.70
N GLY A 136 10.58 20.40 -13.41
CA GLY A 136 11.84 20.44 -14.12
C GLY A 136 12.33 21.86 -14.37
N ALA A 137 13.61 21.96 -14.71
CA ALA A 137 14.24 23.21 -15.11
C ALA A 137 15.32 22.97 -16.15
N GLU A 138 15.46 23.92 -17.04
CA GLU A 138 16.48 23.94 -18.10
C GLU A 138 17.27 25.25 -18.05
N TRP A 139 18.57 25.14 -18.21
CA TRP A 139 19.45 26.31 -18.29
C TRP A 139 20.76 25.97 -18.99
N LYS A 140 21.08 26.72 -20.07
CA LYS A 140 22.35 26.62 -20.80
C LYS A 140 22.79 25.19 -21.14
N GLY A 141 21.84 24.35 -21.55
CA GLY A 141 22.09 22.95 -21.89
C GLY A 141 21.92 21.96 -20.73
N PHE A 142 21.94 22.41 -19.50
CA PHE A 142 21.55 21.59 -18.38
C PHE A 142 20.04 21.43 -18.32
N SER A 143 19.58 20.22 -17.94
CA SER A 143 18.18 19.96 -17.63
C SER A 143 18.12 19.05 -16.40
N ILE A 144 17.22 19.40 -15.50
CA ILE A 144 16.84 18.57 -14.34
C ILE A 144 15.34 18.31 -14.41
N PHE A 145 14.95 17.09 -14.10
CA PHE A 145 13.57 16.63 -14.03
C PHE A 145 13.37 15.74 -12.82
N ALA A 146 12.24 15.89 -12.14
CA ALA A 146 11.81 14.98 -11.08
C ALA A 146 10.31 14.71 -11.20
N GLN A 147 9.93 13.47 -11.01
CA GLN A 147 8.53 13.01 -10.99
C GLN A 147 8.20 12.36 -9.67
N PHE A 148 7.08 12.78 -9.12
CA PHE A 148 6.50 12.24 -7.90
C PHE A 148 5.15 11.60 -8.23
N TYR A 149 4.86 10.51 -7.54
CA TYR A 149 3.58 9.84 -7.58
C TYR A 149 3.19 9.41 -6.16
N GLY A 150 1.93 9.55 -5.81
CA GLY A 150 1.47 9.19 -4.48
C GLY A 150 -0.03 8.94 -4.42
N VAL A 151 -0.44 8.29 -3.34
CA VAL A 151 -1.84 8.03 -3.01
C VAL A 151 -2.06 8.23 -1.52
N ASN A 152 -3.30 8.50 -1.13
CA ASN A 152 -3.71 8.41 0.26
C ASN A 152 -5.18 7.99 0.40
N ASN A 153 -5.63 7.85 1.65
CA ASN A 153 -6.93 7.27 1.97
C ASN A 153 -7.10 5.89 1.34
N VAL A 154 -6.18 5.02 1.66
CA VAL A 154 -6.13 3.63 1.20
C VAL A 154 -5.58 2.76 2.32
N THR A 155 -6.10 1.56 2.44
CA THR A 155 -5.63 0.56 3.41
C THR A 155 -4.93 -0.57 2.66
N ARG A 156 -3.80 -1.03 3.19
CA ARG A 156 -3.07 -2.15 2.63
C ARG A 156 -2.75 -3.18 3.69
N GLU A 157 -3.00 -4.44 3.37
CA GLU A 157 -2.52 -5.54 4.17
C GLU A 157 -1.05 -5.82 3.86
N VAL A 158 -0.23 -5.91 4.93
CA VAL A 158 1.13 -6.42 4.86
C VAL A 158 1.22 -7.50 5.93
N ASN A 159 0.95 -8.71 5.52
CA ASN A 159 0.94 -9.85 6.40
C ASN A 159 2.31 -10.54 6.34
N PHE A 160 2.94 -10.69 7.50
CA PHE A 160 4.18 -11.46 7.67
C PHE A 160 3.81 -12.74 8.45
N PRO A 161 3.36 -13.80 7.78
CA PRO A 161 2.98 -15.02 8.47
C PRO A 161 4.17 -15.60 9.22
N THR A 162 3.92 -16.01 10.44
CA THR A 162 4.90 -16.72 11.26
C THR A 162 5.30 -18.05 10.61
N PHE A 163 6.55 -18.39 10.66
CA PHE A 163 7.24 -19.67 10.34
C PHE A 163 6.43 -20.79 9.67
N ARG A 164 5.68 -20.52 8.64
CA ARG A 164 4.95 -21.55 7.89
C ARG A 164 5.83 -22.30 6.90
N SER A 165 6.87 -21.68 6.43
CA SER A 165 7.81 -22.29 5.48
C SER A 165 9.16 -21.57 5.51
N THR A 166 10.17 -22.23 4.96
CA THR A 166 11.52 -21.66 4.80
C THR A 166 11.54 -20.40 3.93
N ALA A 167 10.53 -20.18 3.09
CA ALA A 167 10.42 -18.98 2.27
C ALA A 167 10.12 -17.70 3.09
N HIS A 168 9.64 -17.85 4.32
CA HIS A 168 9.26 -16.74 5.19
C HIS A 168 10.33 -16.36 6.21
N VAL A 169 11.45 -17.07 6.25
CA VAL A 169 12.53 -16.83 7.23
C VAL A 169 13.10 -15.41 7.15
N ALA A 170 13.14 -14.80 5.99
CA ALA A 170 13.62 -13.43 5.84
C ALA A 170 12.73 -12.38 6.52
N TYR A 171 11.44 -12.69 6.73
CA TYR A 171 10.50 -11.85 7.47
C TYR A 171 10.39 -12.26 8.94
N ALA A 172 11.02 -13.36 9.32
CA ALA A 172 11.04 -13.89 10.66
C ALA A 172 12.05 -13.20 11.59
N GLU A 173 12.88 -12.31 11.07
CA GLU A 173 13.70 -11.38 11.84
C GLU A 173 12.82 -10.28 12.43
N GLY A 174 11.80 -10.68 13.19
CA GLY A 174 10.83 -9.79 13.76
C GLY A 174 10.93 -9.71 15.27
N ASP A 175 10.25 -8.72 15.79
CA ASP A 175 10.05 -8.48 17.21
C ASP A 175 8.96 -9.43 17.73
N TYR A 176 9.31 -10.70 17.96
CA TYR A 176 8.40 -11.72 18.44
C TYR A 176 8.14 -11.61 19.93
N TRP A 177 6.93 -11.93 20.31
CA TRP A 177 6.52 -11.95 21.70
C TRP A 177 7.45 -12.84 22.55
N THR A 178 7.87 -12.30 23.67
CA THR A 178 8.60 -12.97 24.74
C THR A 178 7.89 -12.73 26.07
N PRO A 179 8.11 -13.56 27.11
CA PRO A 179 7.43 -13.42 28.39
C PRO A 179 7.65 -12.09 29.11
N ASP A 180 8.64 -11.31 28.73
CA ASP A 180 8.90 -9.94 29.23
C ASP A 180 8.06 -8.87 28.52
N GLY A 181 7.29 -9.23 27.51
CA GLY A 181 6.15 -8.45 27.00
C GLY A 181 6.49 -7.35 25.99
N SER A 182 7.66 -7.33 25.38
CA SER A 182 8.11 -6.20 24.54
C SER A 182 7.73 -6.27 23.07
N ALA A 183 7.13 -7.34 22.57
CA ALA A 183 7.06 -7.62 21.14
C ALA A 183 5.70 -7.34 20.49
N THR A 184 5.74 -6.97 19.22
CA THR A 184 4.55 -6.66 18.40
C THR A 184 4.00 -7.87 17.64
N LEU A 185 4.86 -8.86 17.34
CA LEU A 185 4.44 -10.10 16.67
C LEU A 185 4.04 -11.18 17.69
N PRO A 186 3.19 -12.14 17.31
CA PRO A 186 2.84 -13.25 18.20
C PRO A 186 4.05 -14.14 18.51
N ALA A 187 3.91 -15.00 19.51
CA ALA A 187 4.93 -16.01 19.82
C ALA A 187 5.18 -16.89 18.58
N PRO A 188 6.44 -17.13 18.20
CA PRO A 188 6.75 -17.95 17.03
C PRO A 188 6.38 -19.40 17.29
N ARG A 189 5.70 -20.03 16.33
CA ARG A 189 5.33 -21.45 16.38
C ARG A 189 5.60 -22.15 15.08
N TRP A 190 6.17 -23.32 15.15
CA TRP A 190 6.42 -24.17 13.99
C TRP A 190 5.20 -25.03 13.69
N GLY A 191 4.64 -24.89 12.49
CA GLY A 191 3.62 -25.79 11.97
C GLY A 191 2.21 -25.66 12.54
N THR A 192 1.96 -24.72 13.46
CA THR A 192 0.63 -24.50 14.03
C THR A 192 0.04 -23.23 13.46
N THR A 193 -1.13 -23.34 12.87
CA THR A 193 -1.87 -22.21 12.35
C THR A 193 -2.86 -21.72 13.39
N ILE A 194 -2.60 -20.56 13.94
CA ILE A 194 -3.63 -19.78 14.63
C ILE A 194 -4.25 -18.88 13.56
N ASP A 195 -5.03 -19.51 12.68
CA ASP A 195 -5.34 -18.92 11.39
C ASP A 195 -6.33 -17.77 11.43
N GLN A 196 -7.26 -17.75 12.39
CA GLN A 196 -8.32 -16.75 12.36
C GLN A 196 -7.83 -15.33 12.68
N ALA A 197 -6.84 -15.21 13.55
CA ALA A 197 -6.30 -13.93 13.95
C ALA A 197 -5.16 -13.42 13.05
N ALA A 198 -4.66 -14.25 12.14
CA ALA A 198 -3.56 -13.87 11.22
C ALA A 198 -3.92 -12.76 10.23
N SER A 199 -5.20 -12.38 10.15
CA SER A 199 -5.70 -11.24 9.36
C SER A 199 -6.21 -10.08 10.23
N GLY A 200 -5.75 -9.98 11.46
CA GLY A 200 -6.11 -8.91 12.39
C GLY A 200 -5.56 -7.53 11.96
N THR A 201 -6.09 -6.49 12.59
CA THR A 201 -5.77 -5.09 12.24
C THR A 201 -4.31 -4.72 12.35
N ARG A 202 -3.48 -5.49 13.08
CA ARG A 202 -2.03 -5.25 13.14
C ARG A 202 -1.31 -5.40 11.80
N TYR A 203 -1.90 -6.10 10.85
CA TYR A 203 -1.36 -6.31 9.50
C TYR A 203 -1.95 -5.36 8.46
N TRP A 204 -2.89 -4.51 8.88
CA TRP A 204 -3.51 -3.52 8.03
C TRP A 204 -2.92 -2.14 8.32
N TYR A 205 -2.22 -1.60 7.36
CA TYR A 205 -1.48 -0.35 7.46
C TYR A 205 -2.19 0.77 6.68
N ASP A 206 -1.94 2.00 7.10
CA ASP A 206 -2.16 3.16 6.25
C ASP A 206 -1.32 3.00 4.98
N GLY A 207 -1.97 2.68 3.87
CA GLY A 207 -1.34 2.43 2.58
C GLY A 207 -0.91 3.70 1.85
N SER A 208 -0.98 4.86 2.50
CA SER A 208 -0.57 6.14 1.93
C SER A 208 0.92 6.18 1.67
N TYR A 209 1.30 6.74 0.52
CA TYR A 209 2.70 6.96 0.19
C TYR A 209 2.89 8.12 -0.79
N LEU A 210 4.10 8.65 -0.81
CA LEU A 210 4.63 9.51 -1.86
C LEU A 210 5.95 8.91 -2.35
N ARG A 211 6.09 8.70 -3.65
CA ARG A 211 7.30 8.12 -4.25
C ARG A 211 7.98 9.14 -5.17
N LEU A 212 9.28 9.28 -5.02
CA LEU A 212 10.15 9.89 -6.02
C LEU A 212 10.38 8.86 -7.13
N LYS A 213 9.54 8.95 -8.17
CA LYS A 213 9.37 7.93 -9.21
C LYS A 213 10.51 7.95 -10.21
N ASN A 214 10.85 9.15 -10.67
CA ASN A 214 11.93 9.34 -11.65
C ASN A 214 12.66 10.66 -11.38
N VAL A 215 13.97 10.65 -11.53
CA VAL A 215 14.82 11.84 -11.56
C VAL A 215 15.77 11.72 -12.74
N GLU A 216 15.91 12.79 -13.49
CA GLU A 216 16.88 12.87 -14.56
C GLU A 216 17.68 14.15 -14.47
N LEU A 217 19.00 14.04 -14.63
CA LEU A 217 19.92 15.13 -14.84
C LEU A 217 20.56 14.94 -16.21
N SER A 218 20.51 15.94 -17.07
CA SER A 218 21.11 15.85 -18.39
C SER A 218 21.83 17.12 -18.79
N TYR A 219 22.78 16.96 -19.71
CA TYR A 219 23.45 18.05 -20.35
C TYR A 219 23.48 17.86 -21.87
N THR A 220 22.99 18.86 -22.59
CA THR A 220 22.97 18.90 -24.04
C THR A 220 24.05 19.87 -24.53
N PHE A 221 25.00 19.39 -25.29
CA PHE A 221 26.06 20.19 -25.89
C PHE A 221 25.45 21.03 -27.02
N GLN A 222 25.21 22.31 -26.74
CA GLN A 222 24.64 23.21 -27.71
C GLN A 222 25.74 23.86 -28.54
N LYS A 223 25.55 23.89 -29.87
CA LYS A 223 26.37 24.66 -30.86
C LYS A 223 27.89 24.45 -30.71
N SER A 224 28.34 23.28 -30.32
CA SER A 224 29.76 23.00 -30.15
C SER A 224 30.46 22.82 -31.51
N ASN A 225 31.51 23.61 -31.77
CA ASN A 225 32.24 23.54 -33.04
C ASN A 225 32.95 22.21 -33.26
N TRP A 226 33.34 21.49 -32.20
CA TRP A 226 33.96 20.20 -32.30
C TRP A 226 32.97 19.10 -32.73
N LEU A 227 31.71 19.15 -32.25
CA LEU A 227 30.65 18.23 -32.68
C LEU A 227 30.34 18.41 -34.17
N LYS A 228 30.25 19.66 -34.64
CA LYS A 228 30.01 19.95 -36.06
C LYS A 228 31.11 19.40 -36.96
N LYS A 229 32.38 19.44 -36.52
CA LYS A 229 33.49 18.85 -37.26
C LYS A 229 33.40 17.33 -37.38
N MET A 230 32.71 16.68 -36.45
CA MET A 230 32.45 15.24 -36.49
C MET A 230 31.12 14.85 -37.16
N GLY A 231 30.40 15.82 -37.75
CA GLY A 231 29.10 15.56 -38.35
C GLY A 231 27.95 15.40 -37.35
N ILE A 232 28.18 15.67 -36.06
CA ILE A 232 27.21 15.50 -35.01
C ILE A 232 26.41 16.81 -34.84
N LYS A 233 25.09 16.74 -35.01
CA LYS A 233 24.19 17.89 -34.83
C LYS A 233 23.89 18.16 -33.36
N ASN A 234 23.71 17.09 -32.57
CA ASN A 234 23.38 17.18 -31.15
C ASN A 234 24.01 16.02 -30.39
N CYS A 235 24.46 16.28 -29.18
CA CYS A 235 24.91 15.26 -28.23
C CYS A 235 24.35 15.60 -26.85
N ARG A 236 23.65 14.65 -26.24
CA ARG A 236 23.10 14.76 -24.89
C ARG A 236 23.63 13.62 -24.05
N ILE A 237 24.13 13.94 -22.86
CA ILE A 237 24.50 12.96 -21.82
C ILE A 237 23.47 13.09 -20.72
N TYR A 238 22.99 11.97 -20.21
CA TYR A 238 22.01 11.96 -19.12
C TYR A 238 22.30 10.87 -18.09
N LEU A 239 21.93 11.17 -16.86
CA LEU A 239 21.85 10.24 -15.74
C LEU A 239 20.40 10.26 -15.27
N ASN A 240 19.77 9.10 -15.20
CA ASN A 240 18.45 9.01 -14.59
C ASN A 240 18.39 7.91 -13.51
N GLY A 241 17.43 8.06 -12.63
CA GLY A 241 17.13 7.09 -11.60
C GLY A 241 15.63 6.90 -11.46
N ASP A 242 15.23 5.62 -11.30
CA ASP A 242 13.84 5.23 -11.10
C ASP A 242 13.61 4.70 -9.69
N ASN A 243 12.42 4.97 -9.13
CA ASN A 243 11.97 4.51 -7.82
C ASN A 243 12.95 4.82 -6.69
N LEU A 244 13.48 6.06 -6.66
CA LEU A 244 14.61 6.42 -5.82
C LEU A 244 14.29 6.43 -4.33
N TYR A 245 13.08 6.88 -3.96
CA TYR A 245 12.67 6.96 -2.57
C TYR A 245 11.16 6.91 -2.42
N MET A 246 10.68 6.36 -1.31
CA MET A 246 9.27 6.36 -0.95
C MET A 246 9.09 6.81 0.50
N TRP A 247 8.25 7.80 0.72
CA TRP A 247 7.78 8.21 2.03
C TRP A 247 6.48 7.48 2.32
N THR A 248 6.46 6.64 3.34
CA THR A 248 5.31 5.83 3.75
C THR A 248 5.41 5.41 5.20
N LYS A 249 4.27 5.01 5.78
CA LYS A 249 4.19 4.33 7.08
C LYS A 249 4.08 2.80 6.93
N MET A 250 4.01 2.30 5.71
CA MET A 250 4.01 0.86 5.46
C MET A 250 5.38 0.25 5.80
N PRO A 251 5.43 -1.00 6.24
CA PRO A 251 6.68 -1.66 6.62
C PRO A 251 7.59 -2.01 5.43
N ASP A 252 7.06 -1.95 4.21
CA ASP A 252 7.79 -2.21 2.98
C ASP A 252 7.67 -1.04 1.97
N ASP A 253 8.39 -1.10 0.85
CA ASP A 253 8.43 -0.06 -0.17
C ASP A 253 7.50 -0.32 -1.36
N ARG A 254 6.52 -1.21 -1.22
CA ARG A 254 5.56 -1.52 -2.28
C ARG A 254 4.42 -0.52 -2.31
N GLU A 255 3.95 -0.23 -3.52
CA GLU A 255 2.85 0.70 -3.73
C GLU A 255 1.52 0.03 -3.37
N SER A 256 0.71 0.68 -2.54
CA SER A 256 -0.56 0.14 -2.03
C SER A 256 -1.64 -0.06 -3.10
N ASN A 257 -1.54 0.67 -4.20
CA ASN A 257 -2.48 0.60 -5.33
C ASN A 257 -2.07 -0.41 -6.42
N THR A 258 -0.97 -1.10 -6.23
CA THR A 258 -0.57 -2.22 -7.08
C THR A 258 -1.00 -3.51 -6.42
N GLY A 259 -1.76 -4.36 -7.09
CA GLY A 259 -2.34 -5.58 -6.52
C GLY A 259 -1.32 -6.67 -6.12
N TYR A 260 -0.22 -6.28 -5.51
CA TYR A 260 0.77 -7.22 -4.99
C TYR A 260 0.26 -7.88 -3.71
N SER A 261 0.18 -9.20 -3.73
CA SER A 261 0.13 -9.99 -2.51
C SER A 261 1.45 -9.79 -1.74
N SER A 262 1.35 -9.32 -0.51
CA SER A 262 2.53 -9.03 0.32
C SER A 262 3.12 -10.27 0.98
N SER A 263 2.38 -11.38 1.01
CA SER A 263 2.66 -12.47 1.94
C SER A 263 3.79 -13.40 1.52
N ASP A 264 4.06 -13.56 0.23
CA ASP A 264 4.84 -14.72 -0.20
C ASP A 264 6.07 -14.37 -1.04
N GLY A 265 6.87 -13.42 -0.57
CA GLY A 265 8.14 -13.12 -1.23
C GLY A 265 7.97 -12.43 -2.58
N ALA A 266 6.89 -11.65 -2.75
CA ALA A 266 6.73 -10.81 -3.93
C ALA A 266 7.94 -9.90 -4.10
N TYR A 267 8.38 -9.73 -5.33
CA TYR A 267 9.58 -8.99 -5.66
C TYR A 267 9.54 -7.55 -5.11
N PRO A 268 10.60 -7.06 -4.45
CA PRO A 268 10.66 -5.67 -3.99
C PRO A 268 10.70 -4.72 -5.18
N THR A 269 10.30 -3.47 -4.95
CA THR A 269 10.41 -2.41 -5.96
C THR A 269 11.88 -2.14 -6.25
N MET A 270 12.29 -2.31 -7.51
CA MET A 270 13.68 -2.10 -7.90
C MET A 270 14.01 -0.62 -8.09
N ARG A 271 15.12 -0.17 -7.54
CA ARG A 271 15.77 1.09 -7.93
C ARG A 271 16.67 0.84 -9.13
N ARG A 272 16.62 1.76 -10.08
CA ARG A 272 17.47 1.70 -11.27
C ARG A 272 18.22 3.01 -11.44
N PHE A 273 19.45 2.91 -11.91
CA PHE A 273 20.26 4.04 -12.31
C PHE A 273 20.78 3.76 -13.71
N ASN A 274 20.59 4.72 -14.61
CA ASN A 274 21.01 4.59 -15.99
C ASN A 274 21.86 5.81 -16.37
N LEU A 275 22.97 5.57 -17.04
CA LEU A 275 23.77 6.57 -17.72
C LEU A 275 23.61 6.35 -19.23
N GLY A 276 23.28 7.40 -19.97
CA GLY A 276 23.07 7.30 -21.38
C GLY A 276 23.63 8.49 -22.16
N ILE A 277 23.82 8.26 -23.45
CA ILE A 277 24.27 9.26 -24.42
C ILE A 277 23.35 9.18 -25.63
N ASP A 278 22.75 10.31 -26.01
CA ASP A 278 21.97 10.47 -27.22
C ASP A 278 22.79 11.28 -28.26
N ILE A 279 22.96 10.74 -29.45
CA ILE A 279 23.70 11.39 -30.53
C ILE A 279 22.81 11.51 -31.76
N THR A 280 22.68 12.71 -32.28
CA THR A 280 22.01 13.01 -33.57
C THR A 280 23.06 13.41 -34.61
N LEU A 281 23.07 12.70 -35.73
CA LEU A 281 23.97 12.93 -36.89
C LEU A 281 23.34 13.86 -37.90
#